data_2daaf23db64dcfc8cdf287a79d336112
#
_entry.id   2daaf23db64dcfc8cdf287a79d336112
#
_cell.length_a   1.000
_cell.length_b   1.000
_cell.length_c   1.000
_cell.angle_alpha   90.00
_cell.angle_beta   90.00
_cell.angle_gamma   90.00
#
_symmetry.space_group_name_H-M   'P 1'
#
loop_
_entity.id
_entity.type
_entity.pdbx_description
1 polymer ?
#
loop_
_entity_poly.entity_id
_entity_poly.type
_entity_poly.pdbx_seq_one_letter_code
_entity_poly.pdbx_strand_id
1 'polypeptide(L)'
;MREAKHSMKVIIMGCGRVGAQLAVTLDREGHDVTVLDTTSAAFARRLPPEFRGRAIVGNGIDVDVLRRAGIATADAFVAVTQGDNRNVMAAQVAQHVFNVPRVVCRIYDPIREEIYHTLGIETISPTRVGAQLLKEALLR
;
A
#
# COMPACT_ATOMS: atom_id res chain seq x y z
N MET A 1 -19.57 -9.87 -17.39
CA MET A 1 -18.53 -9.43 -16.47
C MET A 1 -19.07 -8.37 -15.53
N ARG A 2 -18.74 -8.50 -14.30
CA ARG A 2 -19.21 -7.57 -13.32
C ARG A 2 -18.30 -6.33 -13.27
N GLU A 3 -18.89 -5.19 -13.46
CA GLU A 3 -18.18 -3.94 -13.36
C GLU A 3 -18.14 -3.46 -11.92
N ALA A 4 -16.98 -3.00 -11.49
CA ALA A 4 -16.82 -2.52 -10.13
C ALA A 4 -17.52 -1.17 -9.99
N LYS A 5 -18.69 -1.15 -9.30
CA LYS A 5 -19.44 0.06 -9.04
C LYS A 5 -18.61 1.12 -8.33
N HIS A 6 -17.68 0.67 -7.49
CA HIS A 6 -16.85 1.53 -6.67
C HIS A 6 -15.39 1.32 -7.01
N SER A 7 -15.08 1.26 -8.32
CA SER A 7 -13.70 1.14 -8.78
C SER A 7 -12.89 2.30 -8.26
N MET A 8 -11.79 1.98 -7.58
CA MET A 8 -10.87 2.97 -7.03
C MET A 8 -9.58 2.97 -7.81
N LYS A 9 -8.95 4.13 -7.84
CA LYS A 9 -7.59 4.27 -8.31
C LYS A 9 -6.68 4.17 -7.10
N VAL A 10 -5.90 3.10 -7.02
CA VAL A 10 -5.09 2.76 -5.85
C VAL A 10 -3.61 2.75 -6.22
N ILE A 11 -2.79 3.40 -5.40
CA ILE A 11 -1.34 3.32 -5.52
C ILE A 11 -0.81 2.53 -4.33
N ILE A 12 -0.01 1.52 -4.61
CA ILE A 12 0.62 0.68 -3.59
C ILE A 12 2.13 0.90 -3.67
N MET A 13 2.72 1.41 -2.61
CA MET A 13 4.17 1.60 -2.50
C MET A 13 4.77 0.39 -1.81
N GLY A 14 5.48 -0.43 -2.55
CA GLY A 14 6.11 -1.65 -2.08
C GLY A 14 5.50 -2.88 -2.74
N CYS A 15 6.32 -3.61 -3.50
CA CYS A 15 5.90 -4.85 -4.16
C CYS A 15 6.56 -6.06 -3.49
N GLY A 16 6.47 -6.11 -2.17
CA GLY A 16 6.81 -7.28 -1.39
C GLY A 16 5.66 -8.28 -1.38
N ARG A 17 5.67 -9.20 -0.42
CA ARG A 17 4.62 -10.23 -0.33
C ARG A 17 3.24 -9.61 -0.10
N VAL A 18 3.13 -8.68 0.83
CA VAL A 18 1.86 -8.06 1.15
C VAL A 18 1.41 -7.13 0.02
N GLY A 19 2.31 -6.27 -0.44
CA GLY A 19 1.97 -5.31 -1.50
C GLY A 19 1.54 -5.98 -2.78
N ALA A 20 2.27 -7.02 -3.20
CA ALA A 20 1.93 -7.76 -4.42
C ALA A 20 0.58 -8.48 -4.27
N GLN A 21 0.34 -9.12 -3.14
CA GLN A 21 -0.92 -9.82 -2.93
C GLN A 21 -2.10 -8.85 -2.90
N LEU A 22 -1.93 -7.72 -2.25
CA LEU A 22 -2.97 -6.68 -2.25
C LEU A 22 -3.21 -6.17 -3.68
N ALA A 23 -2.14 -5.90 -4.44
CA ALA A 23 -2.24 -5.43 -5.81
C ALA A 23 -3.03 -6.40 -6.69
N VAL A 24 -2.68 -7.68 -6.61
CA VAL A 24 -3.35 -8.72 -7.42
C VAL A 24 -4.82 -8.84 -7.03
N THR A 25 -5.11 -8.82 -5.74
CA THR A 25 -6.48 -8.93 -5.25
C THR A 25 -7.33 -7.75 -5.75
N LEU A 26 -6.83 -6.53 -5.60
CA LEU A 26 -7.57 -5.34 -6.04
C LEU A 26 -7.72 -5.29 -7.56
N ASP A 27 -6.66 -5.69 -8.29
CA ASP A 27 -6.70 -5.75 -9.74
C ASP A 27 -7.79 -6.71 -10.22
N ARG A 28 -7.88 -7.89 -9.62
CA ARG A 28 -8.91 -8.88 -9.96
C ARG A 28 -10.31 -8.41 -9.63
N GLU A 29 -10.43 -7.54 -8.64
CA GLU A 29 -11.73 -6.98 -8.25
C GLU A 29 -12.11 -5.75 -9.08
N GLY A 30 -11.32 -5.40 -10.07
CA GLY A 30 -11.67 -4.34 -11.02
C GLY A 30 -11.17 -2.95 -10.67
N HIS A 31 -10.29 -2.82 -9.68
CA HIS A 31 -9.71 -1.52 -9.34
C HIS A 31 -8.54 -1.18 -10.25
N ASP A 32 -8.28 0.10 -10.40
CA ASP A 32 -7.13 0.61 -11.17
C ASP A 32 -5.93 0.68 -10.24
N VAL A 33 -5.01 -0.27 -10.37
CA VAL A 33 -3.89 -0.44 -9.42
C VAL A 33 -2.58 -0.04 -10.07
N THR A 34 -1.80 0.78 -9.36
CA THR A 34 -0.41 1.09 -9.71
C THR A 34 0.48 0.68 -8.54
N VAL A 35 1.50 -0.12 -8.83
CA VAL A 35 2.45 -0.60 -7.81
C VAL A 35 3.78 0.09 -8.04
N LEU A 36 4.38 0.59 -6.97
CA LEU A 36 5.70 1.20 -6.98
C LEU A 36 6.69 0.31 -6.24
N ASP A 37 7.88 0.17 -6.78
CA ASP A 37 9.01 -0.43 -6.07
C ASP A 37 10.31 0.12 -6.64
N THR A 38 11.37 0.02 -5.88
CA THR A 38 12.67 0.55 -6.31
C THR A 38 13.39 -0.35 -7.28
N THR A 39 12.94 -1.59 -7.46
CA THR A 39 13.56 -2.52 -8.40
C THR A 39 12.51 -3.21 -9.27
N SER A 40 12.84 -3.40 -10.54
CA SER A 40 11.96 -4.15 -11.45
C SER A 40 11.91 -5.63 -11.11
N ALA A 41 12.92 -6.15 -10.42
CA ALA A 41 12.96 -7.56 -10.01
C ALA A 41 11.79 -7.92 -9.09
N ALA A 42 11.34 -6.99 -8.25
CA ALA A 42 10.21 -7.23 -7.36
C ALA A 42 8.94 -7.53 -8.17
N PHE A 43 8.71 -6.76 -9.24
CA PHE A 43 7.54 -6.97 -10.09
C PHE A 43 7.60 -8.32 -10.81
N ALA A 44 8.75 -8.65 -11.40
CA ALA A 44 8.93 -9.90 -12.13
C ALA A 44 8.73 -11.11 -11.22
N ARG A 45 9.13 -10.99 -9.96
CA ARG A 45 9.04 -12.10 -9.00
C ARG A 45 7.63 -12.31 -8.47
N ARG A 46 6.85 -11.23 -8.31
CA ARG A 46 5.63 -11.28 -7.50
C ARG A 46 4.34 -10.98 -8.24
N LEU A 47 4.40 -10.29 -9.37
CA LEU A 47 3.19 -9.99 -10.13
C LEU A 47 2.99 -11.03 -11.23
N PRO A 48 1.80 -11.63 -11.33
CA PRO A 48 1.54 -12.64 -12.36
C PRO A 48 1.38 -11.98 -13.74
N PRO A 49 1.51 -12.76 -14.83
CA PRO A 49 1.36 -12.21 -16.19
C PRO A 49 0.01 -11.57 -16.46
N GLU A 50 -1.04 -12.04 -15.80
CA GLU A 50 -2.40 -11.51 -15.98
C GLU A 50 -2.67 -10.23 -15.21
N PHE A 51 -1.72 -9.72 -14.43
CA PHE A 51 -1.88 -8.44 -13.74
C PHE A 51 -2.03 -7.31 -14.75
N ARG A 52 -3.13 -6.58 -14.67
CA ARG A 52 -3.47 -5.53 -15.63
C ARG A 52 -3.12 -4.13 -15.17
N GLY A 53 -2.71 -3.98 -13.92
CA GLY A 53 -2.30 -2.69 -13.39
C GLY A 53 -0.96 -2.26 -13.93
N ARG A 54 -0.45 -1.15 -13.40
CA ARG A 54 0.85 -0.61 -13.78
C ARG A 54 1.88 -0.89 -12.70
N ALA A 55 3.11 -1.14 -13.13
CA ALA A 55 4.25 -1.32 -12.24
C ALA A 55 5.29 -0.27 -12.61
N ILE A 56 5.63 0.60 -11.66
CA ILE A 56 6.55 1.72 -11.89
C ILE A 56 7.75 1.58 -10.96
N VAL A 57 8.95 1.56 -11.56
CA VAL A 57 10.19 1.59 -10.79
C VAL A 57 10.46 3.01 -10.33
N GLY A 58 10.62 3.19 -9.04
CA GLY A 58 10.93 4.50 -8.49
C GLY A 58 10.80 4.51 -6.97
N ASN A 59 11.30 5.58 -6.38
CA ASN A 59 11.23 5.79 -4.94
C ASN A 59 9.89 6.46 -4.60
N GLY A 60 9.08 5.81 -3.79
CA GLY A 60 7.74 6.29 -3.45
C GLY A 60 7.70 7.53 -2.55
N ILE A 61 8.86 8.06 -2.13
CA ILE A 61 8.93 9.36 -1.45
C ILE A 61 9.33 10.48 -2.40
N ASP A 62 9.62 10.14 -3.65
CA ASP A 62 9.94 11.14 -4.69
C ASP A 62 8.61 11.64 -5.29
N VAL A 63 8.37 12.93 -5.15
CA VAL A 63 7.13 13.56 -5.61
C VAL A 63 6.91 13.36 -7.12
N ASP A 64 7.98 13.40 -7.90
CA ASP A 64 7.87 13.22 -9.36
C ASP A 64 7.45 11.78 -9.70
N VAL A 65 7.97 10.80 -8.96
CA VAL A 65 7.56 9.39 -9.10
C VAL A 65 6.08 9.24 -8.74
N LEU A 66 5.66 9.83 -7.63
CA LEU A 66 4.26 9.78 -7.21
C LEU A 66 3.33 10.44 -8.23
N ARG A 67 3.75 11.55 -8.81
CA ARG A 67 2.96 12.19 -9.87
C ARG A 67 2.83 11.30 -11.11
N ARG A 68 3.92 10.66 -11.53
CA ARG A 68 3.87 9.71 -12.65
C ARG A 68 2.97 8.52 -12.35
N ALA A 69 2.88 8.13 -11.09
CA ALA A 69 1.99 7.05 -10.65
C ALA A 69 0.52 7.50 -10.62
N GLY A 70 0.25 8.78 -10.75
CA GLY A 70 -1.12 9.30 -10.77
C GLY A 70 -1.67 9.68 -9.40
N ILE A 71 -0.80 10.04 -8.46
CA ILE A 71 -1.23 10.34 -7.09
C ILE A 71 -2.19 11.52 -7.02
N ALA A 72 -2.11 12.46 -7.97
CA ALA A 72 -2.97 13.65 -7.96
C ALA A 72 -4.45 13.30 -8.07
N THR A 73 -4.78 12.16 -8.67
CA THR A 73 -6.16 11.71 -8.84
C THR A 73 -6.43 10.36 -8.16
N ALA A 74 -5.53 9.90 -7.31
CA ALA A 74 -5.70 8.63 -6.63
C ALA A 74 -6.78 8.71 -5.55
N ASP A 75 -7.53 7.62 -5.42
CA ASP A 75 -8.54 7.49 -4.37
C ASP A 75 -7.93 6.90 -3.09
N ALA A 76 -6.88 6.13 -3.24
CA ALA A 76 -6.24 5.46 -2.11
C ALA A 76 -4.73 5.31 -2.33
N PHE A 77 -3.99 5.34 -1.24
CA PHE A 77 -2.55 5.14 -1.23
C PHE A 77 -2.19 4.23 -0.06
N VAL A 78 -1.40 3.20 -0.33
CA VAL A 78 -0.97 2.24 0.69
C VAL A 78 0.56 2.16 0.67
N ALA A 79 1.19 2.39 1.81
CA ALA A 79 2.64 2.27 1.95
C ALA A 79 2.97 1.00 2.73
N VAL A 80 3.57 0.03 2.05
CA VAL A 80 3.86 -1.30 2.61
C VAL A 80 5.29 -1.76 2.31
N THR A 81 6.23 -0.83 2.30
CA THR A 81 7.65 -1.18 2.21
C THR A 81 8.14 -1.75 3.54
N GLN A 82 9.39 -2.20 3.59
CA GLN A 82 9.96 -2.73 4.83
C GLN A 82 10.44 -1.65 5.81
N GLY A 83 10.39 -0.37 5.41
CA GLY A 83 10.85 0.73 6.25
C GLY A 83 9.69 1.51 6.86
N ASP A 84 9.56 1.47 8.20
CA ASP A 84 8.50 2.21 8.89
C ASP A 84 8.58 3.70 8.60
N ASN A 85 9.77 4.29 8.68
CA ASN A 85 9.94 5.73 8.44
C ASN A 85 9.55 6.11 7.01
N ARG A 86 9.94 5.28 6.05
CA ARG A 86 9.60 5.51 4.65
C ARG A 86 8.09 5.41 4.42
N ASN A 87 7.46 4.44 5.05
CA ASN A 87 6.02 4.26 4.95
C ASN A 87 5.27 5.46 5.51
N VAL A 88 5.68 5.94 6.67
CA VAL A 88 5.04 7.12 7.28
C VAL A 88 5.27 8.37 6.45
N MET A 89 6.50 8.58 5.97
CA MET A 89 6.82 9.75 5.16
C MET A 89 5.96 9.79 3.88
N ALA A 90 5.89 8.66 3.19
CA ALA A 90 5.08 8.57 1.97
C ALA A 90 3.59 8.78 2.27
N ALA A 91 3.10 8.21 3.36
CA ALA A 91 1.71 8.38 3.78
C ALA A 91 1.40 9.85 4.06
N GLN A 92 2.30 10.56 4.74
CA GLN A 92 2.11 11.97 5.02
C GLN A 92 2.09 12.81 3.74
N VAL A 93 2.97 12.51 2.79
CA VAL A 93 2.98 13.20 1.50
C VAL A 93 1.67 12.97 0.76
N ALA A 94 1.23 11.71 0.70
CA ALA A 94 -0.04 11.38 0.04
C ALA A 94 -1.22 12.11 0.69
N GLN A 95 -1.25 12.15 2.01
CA GLN A 95 -2.37 12.70 2.76
C GLN A 95 -2.39 14.23 2.76
N HIS A 96 -1.23 14.85 3.02
CA HIS A 96 -1.17 16.29 3.25
C HIS A 96 -0.77 17.11 2.02
N VAL A 97 0.01 16.55 1.12
CA VAL A 97 0.40 17.25 -0.11
C VAL A 97 -0.61 17.01 -1.22
N PHE A 98 -1.05 15.77 -1.40
CA PHE A 98 -1.91 15.40 -2.51
C PHE A 98 -3.37 15.16 -2.13
N ASN A 99 -3.68 15.24 -0.84
CA ASN A 99 -5.05 15.09 -0.32
C ASN A 99 -5.73 13.81 -0.78
N VAL A 100 -4.96 12.71 -0.84
CA VAL A 100 -5.54 11.41 -1.18
C VAL A 100 -6.54 11.03 -0.09
N PRO A 101 -7.79 10.67 -0.44
CA PRO A 101 -8.84 10.48 0.56
C PRO A 101 -8.60 9.32 1.53
N ARG A 102 -7.95 8.25 1.08
CA ARG A 102 -7.71 7.06 1.90
C ARG A 102 -6.24 6.72 1.85
N VAL A 103 -5.58 6.85 3.00
CA VAL A 103 -4.14 6.57 3.11
C VAL A 103 -3.92 5.63 4.27
N VAL A 104 -3.26 4.51 4.01
CA VAL A 104 -2.95 3.51 5.02
C VAL A 104 -1.47 3.16 4.92
N CYS A 105 -0.80 3.00 6.05
CA CYS A 105 0.58 2.55 6.02
C CYS A 105 0.83 1.41 7.00
N ARG A 106 1.77 0.55 6.65
CA ARG A 106 2.21 -0.55 7.50
C ARG A 106 3.32 -0.08 8.41
N ILE A 107 3.20 -0.41 9.69
CA ILE A 107 4.22 -0.13 10.71
C ILE A 107 4.53 -1.43 11.40
N TYR A 108 5.79 -1.86 11.37
CA TYR A 108 6.21 -3.10 12.02
C TYR A 108 6.27 -2.95 13.53
N ASP A 109 6.77 -1.80 14.00
CA ASP A 109 6.97 -1.56 15.42
C ASP A 109 5.64 -1.15 16.07
N PRO A 110 5.08 -1.97 16.97
CA PRO A 110 3.79 -1.65 17.60
C PRO A 110 3.81 -0.35 18.41
N ILE A 111 4.97 0.03 18.96
CA ILE A 111 5.08 1.28 19.72
C ILE A 111 4.98 2.47 18.78
N ARG A 112 5.65 2.40 17.63
CA ARG A 112 5.56 3.45 16.60
C ARG A 112 4.14 3.53 16.04
N GLU A 113 3.50 2.40 15.82
CA GLU A 113 2.14 2.37 15.32
C GLU A 113 1.21 3.18 16.20
N GLU A 114 1.30 2.99 17.50
CA GLU A 114 0.47 3.70 18.46
C GLU A 114 0.68 5.21 18.38
N ILE A 115 1.94 5.65 18.28
CA ILE A 115 2.28 7.07 18.18
C ILE A 115 1.68 7.67 16.90
N TYR A 116 1.87 7.01 15.76
CA TYR A 116 1.39 7.55 14.48
C TYR A 116 -0.12 7.54 14.38
N HIS A 117 -0.75 6.52 14.97
CA HIS A 117 -2.21 6.49 15.05
C HIS A 117 -2.75 7.69 15.81
N THR A 118 -2.10 8.06 16.92
CA THR A 118 -2.47 9.24 17.71
C THR A 118 -2.34 10.51 16.87
N LEU A 119 -1.40 10.53 15.92
CA LEU A 119 -1.19 11.68 15.04
C LEU A 119 -2.15 11.69 13.83
N GLY A 120 -3.12 10.79 13.78
CA GLY A 120 -4.12 10.77 12.73
C GLY A 120 -3.74 10.01 11.47
N ILE A 121 -2.70 9.18 11.54
CA ILE A 121 -2.28 8.35 10.41
C ILE A 121 -2.88 6.96 10.60
N GLU A 122 -3.62 6.49 9.61
CA GLU A 122 -4.17 5.15 9.66
C GLU A 122 -3.07 4.14 9.42
N THR A 123 -2.85 3.25 10.40
CA THR A 123 -1.73 2.31 10.40
C THR A 123 -2.23 0.89 10.64
N ILE A 124 -1.50 -0.07 10.08
CA ILE A 124 -1.71 -1.49 10.37
C ILE A 124 -0.37 -2.09 10.74
N SER A 125 -0.33 -2.76 11.91
CA SER A 125 0.84 -3.50 12.36
C SER A 125 0.62 -4.99 12.08
N PRO A 126 1.35 -5.58 11.14
CA PRO A 126 1.24 -7.02 10.88
C PRO A 126 1.62 -7.84 12.11
N THR A 127 2.55 -7.36 12.92
CA THR A 127 2.95 -8.03 14.16
C THR A 127 1.75 -8.15 15.11
N ARG A 128 1.04 -7.05 15.34
CA ARG A 128 -0.10 -7.03 16.24
C ARG A 128 -1.26 -7.86 15.67
N VAL A 129 -1.57 -7.69 14.40
CA VAL A 129 -2.65 -8.41 13.73
C VAL A 129 -2.35 -9.91 13.71
N GLY A 130 -1.13 -10.28 13.34
CA GLY A 130 -0.74 -11.69 13.28
C GLY A 130 -0.80 -12.36 14.64
N ALA A 131 -0.31 -11.69 15.68
CA ALA A 131 -0.37 -12.23 17.04
C ALA A 131 -1.81 -12.44 17.50
N GLN A 132 -2.69 -11.49 17.19
CA GLN A 132 -4.11 -11.60 17.54
C GLN A 132 -4.77 -12.79 16.84
N LEU A 133 -4.52 -12.95 15.53
CA LEU A 133 -5.09 -14.06 14.77
C LEU A 133 -4.57 -15.41 15.26
N LEU A 134 -3.28 -15.50 15.60
CA LEU A 134 -2.69 -16.72 16.15
C LEU A 134 -3.33 -17.07 17.50
N LYS A 135 -3.52 -16.08 18.36
CA LYS A 135 -4.19 -16.28 19.64
C LYS A 135 -5.60 -16.83 19.43
N GLU A 136 -6.36 -16.22 18.53
CA GLU A 136 -7.73 -16.66 18.26
C GLU A 136 -7.78 -18.11 17.75
N ALA A 137 -6.84 -18.47 16.88
CA ALA A 137 -6.76 -19.83 16.37
C ALA A 137 -6.42 -20.84 17.47
N LEU A 138 -5.53 -20.46 18.41
CA LEU A 138 -5.15 -21.33 19.50
C LEU A 138 -6.27 -21.56 20.52
N LEU A 139 -7.12 -20.59 20.72
CA LEU A 139 -8.12 -20.62 21.78
C LEU A 139 -9.52 -21.03 21.31
N ARG A 140 -9.64 -21.42 20.04
CA ARG A 140 -10.91 -21.94 19.52
C ARG A 140 -11.29 -23.27 20.12
#